data_7918fd0685174527eba80a2cc328f5be
#
_entry.id   7918fd0685174527eba80a2cc328f5be
#
_cell.length_a   1.000
_cell.length_b   1.000
_cell.length_c   1.000
_cell.angle_alpha   90.00
_cell.angle_beta   90.00
_cell.angle_gamma   90.00
#
_symmetry.space_group_name_H-M   'P 1'
#
loop_
_entity.id
_entity.type
_entity.pdbx_description
1 polymer ?
#
loop_
_entity_poly.entity_id
_entity_poly.type
_entity_poly.pdbx_seq_one_letter_code
_entity_poly.pdbx_strand_id
1 'polypeptide(L)'
;MTCKQFYGLKPLCICLLFVAVVQEAWSQLPDGSLAPDFSAIDLNGVTWELSELLGSGNTVVLNFGATWCNSCWGEENEDVLNTLHNAFGPEGSNDVTVLYLEFDDAFTSLEDLLGTGPNTTGNWVQSVEYPVIDSAGSIYELFGGSQEPFVCLVCPDGLVTNLPDLEFDFVRDVAFTECDNQVSGPAVNIHHFGMQSSCADSTPAIIEMTNLGNDILNSATFNFILGDDSTEVAWSGALSIDSALVLDIGQVDVPSSWSVMLTSLNAVPRSFGQYVDVMGSVSTATTIEVKLITDHWPQESGWRITDDLGTILEEVEVGSLDGLQETTLTWEVQLPDLGCYELVLLDAAGDGLEAEIYGNYPNGSLTISNIDAGAVTAPVVEWDGGDEGAFFEKVLGIQADEESRLIQQNSKPRLTIFPNPVVNRTTIEVPSVFGNDFDLAIYSTYGQCILRRNYRSELSQESRLSLELDHLEKGSYFVHLHSNNHMPDLTISFVKL
;
A
#
# COMPACT_ATOMS: atom_id res chain seq x y z
N MET A 1 -13.94 73.66 64.10
CA MET A 1 -13.85 74.74 63.08
C MET A 1 -13.86 74.15 61.68
N THR A 2 -14.88 74.50 60.96
CA THR A 2 -15.08 74.52 59.50
C THR A 2 -14.88 73.29 58.67
N CYS A 3 -16.02 72.72 58.37
CA CYS A 3 -16.32 71.84 57.26
C CYS A 3 -16.03 72.55 55.92
N LYS A 4 -15.45 71.86 54.94
CA LYS A 4 -15.53 72.18 53.53
C LYS A 4 -16.00 70.96 52.73
N GLN A 5 -17.18 71.05 52.21
CA GLN A 5 -17.80 70.19 51.22
C GLN A 5 -16.97 70.19 49.92
N PHE A 6 -16.75 69.04 49.35
CA PHE A 6 -16.38 68.89 47.96
C PHE A 6 -17.46 68.10 47.22
N TYR A 7 -17.94 68.73 46.19
CA TYR A 7 -18.99 68.33 45.26
C TYR A 7 -18.57 67.09 44.38
N GLY A 8 -19.56 66.33 44.08
CA GLY A 8 -19.53 65.05 43.37
C GLY A 8 -18.97 65.04 41.97
N LEU A 9 -18.33 63.97 41.66
CA LEU A 9 -18.21 63.46 40.31
C LEU A 9 -19.12 62.22 40.18
N LYS A 10 -20.04 62.27 39.21
CA LYS A 10 -20.84 61.11 38.82
C LYS A 10 -19.97 60.11 38.09
N PRO A 11 -20.04 58.82 38.38
CA PRO A 11 -19.38 57.84 37.59
C PRO A 11 -20.08 57.69 36.23
N LEU A 12 -19.36 57.95 35.15
CA LEU A 12 -19.76 57.70 33.79
C LEU A 12 -19.62 56.17 33.57
N CYS A 13 -20.74 55.45 33.60
CA CYS A 13 -20.77 54.04 33.17
C CYS A 13 -20.51 53.95 31.66
N ILE A 14 -19.26 53.66 31.28
CA ILE A 14 -18.94 53.24 29.90
C ILE A 14 -19.33 51.76 29.79
N CYS A 15 -20.49 51.50 29.17
CA CYS A 15 -20.84 50.18 28.66
C CYS A 15 -19.92 49.88 27.47
N LEU A 16 -18.84 49.14 27.71
CA LEU A 16 -18.09 48.46 26.66
C LEU A 16 -18.99 47.35 26.12
N LEU A 17 -19.63 47.63 24.98
CA LEU A 17 -20.19 46.58 24.12
C LEU A 17 -19.02 45.72 23.61
N PHE A 18 -18.79 44.57 24.24
CA PHE A 18 -18.05 43.49 23.64
C PHE A 18 -18.89 42.97 22.47
N VAL A 19 -18.58 43.42 21.27
CA VAL A 19 -18.96 42.72 20.05
C VAL A 19 -18.09 41.46 20.07
N ALA A 20 -18.64 40.34 20.53
CA ALA A 20 -18.07 39.04 20.29
C ALA A 20 -18.10 38.85 18.76
N VAL A 21 -16.96 39.05 18.12
CA VAL A 21 -16.72 38.50 16.79
C VAL A 21 -16.71 37.02 17.03
N VAL A 22 -17.81 36.36 16.76
CA VAL A 22 -17.83 34.91 16.58
C VAL A 22 -16.96 34.71 15.34
N GLN A 23 -15.70 34.36 15.52
CA GLN A 23 -14.95 33.67 14.46
C GLN A 23 -15.71 32.38 14.28
N GLU A 24 -16.44 32.26 13.20
CA GLU A 24 -16.92 30.98 12.74
C GLU A 24 -15.67 30.16 12.50
N ALA A 25 -15.37 29.26 13.42
CA ALA A 25 -14.41 28.21 13.18
C ALA A 25 -15.00 27.40 12.03
N TRP A 26 -14.37 27.44 10.87
CA TRP A 26 -14.69 26.63 9.73
C TRP A 26 -14.44 25.18 10.20
N SER A 27 -15.49 24.46 10.40
CA SER A 27 -15.52 23.06 10.79
C SER A 27 -16.39 22.36 9.77
N GLN A 28 -16.06 21.13 9.45
CA GLN A 28 -16.90 20.25 8.64
C GLN A 28 -18.36 20.41 9.02
N LEU A 29 -19.25 20.32 8.04
CA LEU A 29 -20.68 20.31 8.33
C LEU A 29 -20.99 19.17 9.30
N PRO A 30 -21.65 19.47 10.44
CA PRO A 30 -22.04 18.41 11.37
C PRO A 30 -22.99 17.40 10.73
N ASP A 31 -22.94 16.14 11.17
CA ASP A 31 -23.91 15.13 10.76
C ASP A 31 -25.36 15.61 10.96
N GLY A 32 -26.20 15.29 9.99
CA GLY A 32 -27.58 15.74 9.93
C GLY A 32 -27.79 17.20 9.48
N SER A 33 -26.72 17.89 9.03
CA SER A 33 -26.83 19.18 8.34
C SER A 33 -27.40 18.99 6.95
N LEU A 34 -28.15 19.99 6.44
CA LEU A 34 -28.52 20.02 5.02
C LEU A 34 -27.29 20.30 4.16
N ALA A 35 -27.07 19.45 3.17
CA ALA A 35 -26.02 19.63 2.19
C ALA A 35 -26.26 20.89 1.35
N PRO A 36 -25.23 21.73 1.13
CA PRO A 36 -25.31 22.79 0.15
C PRO A 36 -25.37 22.20 -1.26
N ASP A 37 -26.25 22.73 -2.10
CA ASP A 37 -26.35 22.29 -3.50
C ASP A 37 -25.16 22.80 -4.31
N PHE A 38 -24.72 21.98 -5.28
CA PHE A 38 -23.65 22.35 -6.19
C PHE A 38 -23.88 21.75 -7.59
N SER A 39 -23.21 22.34 -8.57
CA SER A 39 -23.09 21.80 -9.92
C SER A 39 -21.62 21.83 -10.31
N ALA A 40 -21.09 20.70 -10.80
CA ALA A 40 -19.70 20.53 -11.20
C ALA A 40 -19.58 19.72 -12.48
N ILE A 41 -18.48 19.87 -13.20
CA ILE A 41 -18.19 19.14 -14.44
C ILE A 41 -16.99 18.27 -14.20
N ASP A 42 -17.08 16.97 -14.50
CA ASP A 42 -15.96 16.05 -14.40
C ASP A 42 -14.99 16.17 -15.59
N LEU A 43 -13.87 15.47 -15.52
CA LEU A 43 -12.85 15.45 -16.57
C LEU A 43 -13.36 14.89 -17.92
N ASN A 44 -14.46 14.16 -17.91
CA ASN A 44 -15.11 13.62 -19.14
C ASN A 44 -16.13 14.60 -19.72
N GLY A 45 -16.36 15.75 -19.07
CA GLY A 45 -17.31 16.78 -19.49
C GLY A 45 -18.76 16.50 -19.10
N VAL A 46 -19.00 15.56 -18.17
CA VAL A 46 -20.32 15.27 -17.63
C VAL A 46 -20.61 16.27 -16.49
N THR A 47 -21.82 16.83 -16.50
CA THR A 47 -22.28 17.72 -15.40
C THR A 47 -22.96 16.90 -14.32
N TRP A 48 -22.54 17.13 -13.09
CA TRP A 48 -23.08 16.51 -11.88
C TRP A 48 -23.76 17.59 -11.03
N GLU A 49 -25.05 17.43 -10.78
CA GLU A 49 -25.86 18.33 -9.95
C GLU A 49 -26.36 17.57 -8.73
N LEU A 50 -25.96 17.99 -7.51
CA LEU A 50 -26.30 17.27 -6.29
C LEU A 50 -27.82 17.10 -6.14
N SER A 51 -28.58 18.17 -6.34
CA SER A 51 -30.05 18.14 -6.23
C SER A 51 -30.72 17.18 -7.24
N GLU A 52 -30.15 16.98 -8.43
CA GLU A 52 -30.67 16.01 -9.41
C GLU A 52 -30.38 14.56 -8.97
N LEU A 53 -29.17 14.31 -8.47
CA LEU A 53 -28.77 12.99 -7.95
C LEU A 53 -29.65 12.58 -6.76
N LEU A 54 -29.80 13.43 -5.77
CA LEU A 54 -30.66 13.19 -4.60
C LEU A 54 -32.12 13.04 -5.01
N GLY A 55 -32.57 13.86 -5.98
CA GLY A 55 -33.93 13.80 -6.52
C GLY A 55 -34.23 12.50 -7.26
N SER A 56 -33.22 11.77 -7.76
CA SER A 56 -33.35 10.45 -8.35
C SER A 56 -33.33 9.32 -7.32
N GLY A 57 -33.09 9.64 -6.05
CA GLY A 57 -33.01 8.66 -4.94
C GLY A 57 -31.60 8.14 -4.69
N ASN A 58 -30.56 8.71 -5.34
CA ASN A 58 -29.18 8.30 -5.11
C ASN A 58 -28.66 8.82 -3.76
N THR A 59 -27.88 8.00 -3.09
CA THR A 59 -26.95 8.44 -2.05
C THR A 59 -25.68 8.95 -2.75
N VAL A 60 -25.15 10.11 -2.34
CA VAL A 60 -23.97 10.70 -2.98
C VAL A 60 -22.79 10.70 -2.02
N VAL A 61 -21.70 10.07 -2.39
CA VAL A 61 -20.43 10.08 -1.65
C VAL A 61 -19.50 11.12 -2.27
N LEU A 62 -19.02 12.04 -1.46
CA LEU A 62 -18.09 13.09 -1.84
C LEU A 62 -16.73 12.80 -1.21
N ASN A 63 -15.76 12.45 -2.03
CA ASN A 63 -14.37 12.22 -1.64
C ASN A 63 -13.56 13.46 -1.99
N PHE A 64 -13.26 14.29 -0.99
CA PHE A 64 -12.42 15.47 -1.16
C PHE A 64 -10.97 15.13 -0.90
N GLY A 65 -10.12 15.36 -1.90
CA GLY A 65 -8.69 15.13 -1.84
C GLY A 65 -7.92 16.22 -2.57
N ALA A 66 -6.60 16.22 -2.34
CA ALA A 66 -5.65 17.02 -3.11
C ALA A 66 -4.55 16.13 -3.65
N THR A 67 -4.03 16.42 -4.84
CA THR A 67 -3.08 15.54 -5.54
C THR A 67 -1.76 15.31 -4.79
N TRP A 68 -1.38 16.20 -3.90
CA TRP A 68 -0.19 16.11 -3.04
C TRP A 68 -0.44 15.40 -1.70
N CYS A 69 -1.69 15.04 -1.41
CA CYS A 69 -2.08 14.47 -0.12
C CYS A 69 -1.82 12.96 -0.11
N ASN A 70 -0.72 12.53 0.49
CA ASN A 70 -0.38 11.11 0.60
C ASN A 70 -1.43 10.30 1.38
N SER A 71 -2.01 10.86 2.45
CA SER A 71 -3.07 10.19 3.21
C SER A 71 -4.42 10.15 2.49
N CYS A 72 -4.61 10.94 1.43
CA CYS A 72 -5.77 10.87 0.55
C CYS A 72 -5.54 9.82 -0.56
N TRP A 73 -4.28 9.58 -0.89
CA TRP A 73 -3.81 8.58 -1.82
C TRP A 73 -3.57 7.30 -1.02
N GLY A 74 -4.46 6.35 -1.08
CA GLY A 74 -4.31 5.11 -0.33
C GLY A 74 -5.15 4.02 -0.95
N GLU A 75 -4.52 2.89 -1.25
CA GLU A 75 -5.14 1.74 -1.88
C GLU A 75 -6.42 1.30 -1.15
N GLU A 76 -6.40 1.29 0.19
CA GLU A 76 -7.57 0.92 1.00
C GLU A 76 -8.77 1.86 0.79
N ASN A 77 -8.53 3.16 0.67
CA ASN A 77 -9.60 4.14 0.48
C ASN A 77 -10.17 4.10 -0.94
N GLU A 78 -9.30 3.93 -1.93
CA GLU A 78 -9.70 3.84 -3.33
C GLU A 78 -10.43 2.54 -3.60
N ASP A 79 -9.98 1.41 -3.09
CA ASP A 79 -10.62 0.11 -3.25
C ASP A 79 -12.04 0.09 -2.68
N VAL A 80 -12.26 0.69 -1.51
CA VAL A 80 -13.59 0.79 -0.89
C VAL A 80 -14.53 1.61 -1.76
N LEU A 81 -14.10 2.80 -2.22
CA LEU A 81 -14.93 3.69 -3.02
C LEU A 81 -15.09 3.21 -4.46
N ASN A 82 -14.07 2.59 -5.06
CA ASN A 82 -14.16 1.90 -6.35
C ASN A 82 -15.16 0.73 -6.27
N THR A 83 -15.05 -0.11 -5.24
CA THR A 83 -16.01 -1.21 -5.01
C THR A 83 -17.43 -0.69 -4.84
N LEU A 84 -17.64 0.39 -4.08
CA LEU A 84 -18.93 1.02 -3.89
C LEU A 84 -19.49 1.56 -5.23
N HIS A 85 -18.65 2.23 -6.02
CA HIS A 85 -19.00 2.75 -7.33
C HIS A 85 -19.36 1.63 -8.31
N ASN A 86 -18.54 0.59 -8.40
CA ASN A 86 -18.76 -0.53 -9.31
C ASN A 86 -20.02 -1.31 -8.99
N ALA A 87 -20.25 -1.59 -7.71
CA ALA A 87 -21.42 -2.35 -7.28
C ALA A 87 -22.72 -1.54 -7.37
N PHE A 88 -22.68 -0.29 -6.93
CA PHE A 88 -23.89 0.50 -6.69
C PHE A 88 -23.97 1.81 -7.48
N GLY A 89 -22.93 2.17 -8.22
CA GLY A 89 -22.89 3.35 -9.07
C GLY A 89 -23.67 3.20 -10.39
N PRO A 90 -23.52 4.15 -11.32
CA PRO A 90 -24.31 4.20 -12.57
C PRO A 90 -24.23 2.95 -13.45
N GLU A 91 -23.07 2.28 -13.47
CA GLU A 91 -22.86 1.02 -14.21
C GLU A 91 -23.21 -0.23 -13.36
N GLY A 92 -23.42 -0.05 -12.07
CA GLY A 92 -23.91 -1.05 -11.11
C GLY A 92 -25.42 -0.98 -10.91
N SER A 93 -25.92 -0.99 -9.66
CA SER A 93 -27.35 -0.89 -9.36
C SER A 93 -27.93 0.52 -9.51
N ASN A 94 -27.08 1.53 -9.62
CA ASN A 94 -27.42 2.95 -9.77
C ASN A 94 -28.15 3.56 -8.55
N ASP A 95 -27.76 3.14 -7.35
CA ASP A 95 -28.32 3.62 -6.09
C ASP A 95 -27.37 4.58 -5.36
N VAL A 96 -26.08 4.58 -5.73
CA VAL A 96 -25.02 5.42 -5.15
C VAL A 96 -24.27 6.13 -6.26
N THR A 97 -23.89 7.38 -6.02
CA THR A 97 -22.95 8.12 -6.87
C THR A 97 -21.72 8.51 -6.05
N VAL A 98 -20.54 8.10 -6.47
CA VAL A 98 -19.26 8.49 -5.86
C VAL A 98 -18.63 9.57 -6.73
N LEU A 99 -18.11 10.64 -6.15
CA LEU A 99 -17.42 11.72 -6.85
C LEU A 99 -16.09 12.02 -6.14
N TYR A 100 -14.98 12.05 -6.88
CA TYR A 100 -13.72 12.62 -6.40
C TYR A 100 -13.70 14.12 -6.70
N LEU A 101 -13.36 14.92 -5.69
CA LEU A 101 -13.33 16.37 -5.76
C LEU A 101 -11.93 16.86 -5.38
N GLU A 102 -11.10 17.16 -6.37
CA GLU A 102 -9.82 17.83 -6.16
C GLU A 102 -10.06 19.27 -5.74
N PHE A 103 -9.64 19.65 -4.52
CA PHE A 103 -10.05 20.91 -3.92
C PHE A 103 -8.97 21.98 -3.87
N ASP A 104 -7.70 21.68 -4.12
CA ASP A 104 -6.62 22.66 -3.95
C ASP A 104 -6.30 23.44 -5.23
N ASP A 105 -7.30 24.18 -5.72
CA ASP A 105 -7.23 25.00 -6.95
C ASP A 105 -6.01 25.95 -7.00
N ALA A 106 -5.35 26.20 -5.87
CA ALA A 106 -4.26 27.17 -5.77
C ALA A 106 -2.88 26.57 -6.07
N PHE A 107 -2.69 25.28 -5.80
CA PHE A 107 -1.40 24.61 -5.87
C PHE A 107 -1.38 23.43 -6.84
N THR A 108 -2.53 22.94 -7.25
CA THR A 108 -2.66 21.77 -8.11
C THR A 108 -3.19 22.14 -9.50
N SER A 109 -2.94 21.27 -10.45
CA SER A 109 -3.31 21.43 -11.86
C SER A 109 -3.77 20.09 -12.43
N LEU A 110 -4.32 20.11 -13.64
CA LEU A 110 -4.68 18.88 -14.35
C LEU A 110 -3.47 17.96 -14.57
N GLU A 111 -2.26 18.51 -14.77
CA GLU A 111 -1.03 17.72 -14.88
C GLU A 111 -0.72 16.97 -13.57
N ASP A 112 -1.05 17.56 -12.42
CA ASP A 112 -0.89 16.89 -11.12
C ASP A 112 -1.91 15.74 -10.97
N LEU A 113 -3.16 15.93 -11.35
CA LEU A 113 -4.17 14.86 -11.40
C LEU A 113 -3.77 13.69 -12.33
N LEU A 114 -3.06 14.01 -13.43
CA LEU A 114 -2.57 13.00 -14.39
C LEU A 114 -1.23 12.35 -13.95
N GLY A 115 -0.71 12.70 -12.78
CA GLY A 115 0.55 12.14 -12.27
C GLY A 115 1.81 12.66 -12.97
N THR A 116 1.72 13.73 -13.77
CA THR A 116 2.85 14.28 -14.54
C THR A 116 3.29 15.66 -14.03
N GLY A 117 2.56 16.23 -13.10
CA GLY A 117 2.85 17.51 -12.48
C GLY A 117 3.81 17.40 -11.29
N PRO A 118 4.26 18.54 -10.74
CA PRO A 118 5.23 18.55 -9.63
C PRO A 118 4.59 18.39 -8.25
N ASN A 119 3.24 18.48 -8.13
CA ASN A 119 2.51 18.48 -6.86
C ASN A 119 1.54 17.29 -6.80
N THR A 120 2.04 16.10 -7.03
CA THR A 120 1.21 14.89 -7.05
C THR A 120 1.97 13.69 -6.48
N THR A 121 1.23 12.81 -5.84
CA THR A 121 1.69 11.50 -5.38
C THR A 121 1.60 10.43 -6.48
N GLY A 122 0.78 10.65 -7.52
CA GLY A 122 0.61 9.69 -8.60
C GLY A 122 -0.46 10.09 -9.61
N ASN A 123 -0.90 9.14 -10.43
CA ASN A 123 -1.95 9.37 -11.44
C ASN A 123 -3.34 9.08 -10.87
N TRP A 124 -3.95 10.10 -10.28
CA TRP A 124 -5.27 10.04 -9.66
C TRP A 124 -6.41 9.63 -10.62
N VAL A 125 -6.29 10.04 -11.87
CA VAL A 125 -7.31 9.70 -12.89
C VAL A 125 -7.28 8.22 -13.27
N GLN A 126 -6.14 7.56 -13.06
CA GLN A 126 -6.00 6.13 -13.35
C GLN A 126 -6.41 5.27 -12.16
N SER A 127 -6.21 5.74 -10.92
CA SER A 127 -6.47 4.96 -9.71
C SER A 127 -7.95 4.97 -9.30
N VAL A 128 -8.69 6.07 -9.54
CA VAL A 128 -10.12 6.13 -9.23
C VAL A 128 -10.98 5.73 -10.41
N GLU A 129 -11.98 4.87 -10.19
CA GLU A 129 -12.89 4.36 -11.20
C GLU A 129 -14.19 5.19 -11.30
N TYR A 130 -14.34 6.20 -10.46
CA TYR A 130 -15.50 7.09 -10.40
C TYR A 130 -15.16 8.51 -10.91
N PRO A 131 -16.16 9.37 -11.20
CA PRO A 131 -15.93 10.69 -11.80
C PRO A 131 -14.99 11.58 -10.98
N VAL A 132 -14.01 12.17 -11.65
CA VAL A 132 -13.01 13.09 -11.10
C VAL A 132 -13.40 14.52 -11.50
N ILE A 133 -13.56 15.38 -10.51
CA ILE A 133 -13.87 16.81 -10.64
C ILE A 133 -12.62 17.59 -10.22
N ASP A 134 -12.03 18.29 -11.18
CA ASP A 134 -10.92 19.22 -10.95
C ASP A 134 -11.47 20.58 -10.45
N SER A 135 -10.67 21.29 -9.67
CA SER A 135 -10.98 22.66 -9.22
C SER A 135 -12.26 22.74 -8.37
N ALA A 136 -12.43 21.85 -7.40
CA ALA A 136 -13.58 21.77 -6.51
C ALA A 136 -13.43 22.54 -5.18
N GLY A 137 -12.45 23.42 -5.03
CA GLY A 137 -12.17 24.16 -3.80
C GLY A 137 -13.36 24.92 -3.25
N SER A 138 -14.18 25.51 -4.13
CA SER A 138 -15.42 26.20 -3.70
C SER A 138 -16.46 25.24 -3.11
N ILE A 139 -16.52 24.00 -3.58
CA ILE A 139 -17.43 22.97 -3.03
C ILE A 139 -16.90 22.50 -1.69
N TYR A 140 -15.60 22.25 -1.58
CA TYR A 140 -14.93 21.90 -0.31
C TYR A 140 -15.21 22.94 0.79
N GLU A 141 -15.09 24.24 0.47
CA GLU A 141 -15.43 25.33 1.39
C GLU A 141 -16.91 25.31 1.82
N LEU A 142 -17.84 25.00 0.90
CA LEU A 142 -19.28 24.90 1.21
C LEU A 142 -19.58 23.78 2.20
N PHE A 143 -18.86 22.65 2.12
CA PHE A 143 -18.99 21.53 3.05
C PHE A 143 -18.15 21.72 4.33
N GLY A 144 -17.49 22.86 4.49
CA GLY A 144 -16.71 23.21 5.67
C GLY A 144 -15.42 22.42 5.78
N GLY A 145 -14.83 22.03 4.66
CA GLY A 145 -13.57 21.29 4.60
C GLY A 145 -12.45 22.00 5.34
N SER A 146 -11.76 21.29 6.21
CA SER A 146 -10.70 21.83 7.07
C SER A 146 -9.59 20.81 7.40
N GLN A 147 -9.67 19.63 6.86
CA GLN A 147 -8.70 18.53 7.04
C GLN A 147 -8.74 17.60 5.82
N GLU A 148 -7.65 16.90 5.59
CA GLU A 148 -7.48 15.89 4.53
C GLU A 148 -7.04 14.54 5.16
N PRO A 149 -7.55 13.41 4.67
CA PRO A 149 -8.67 13.26 3.73
C PRO A 149 -10.00 13.69 4.35
N PHE A 150 -10.95 14.11 3.51
CA PHE A 150 -12.32 14.42 3.94
C PHE A 150 -13.32 13.70 3.05
N VAL A 151 -14.01 12.73 3.60
CA VAL A 151 -15.09 12.01 2.92
C VAL A 151 -16.39 12.22 3.66
N CYS A 152 -17.43 12.56 2.94
CA CYS A 152 -18.79 12.64 3.48
C CYS A 152 -19.80 12.06 2.49
N LEU A 153 -20.95 11.71 3.02
CA LEU A 153 -22.06 11.14 2.30
C LEU A 153 -23.26 12.05 2.44
N VAL A 154 -24.04 12.20 1.37
CA VAL A 154 -25.31 12.94 1.36
C VAL A 154 -26.42 11.97 1.04
N CYS A 155 -27.33 11.77 1.99
CA CYS A 155 -28.51 10.91 1.82
C CYS A 155 -29.52 11.52 0.84
N PRO A 156 -30.43 10.73 0.26
CA PRO A 156 -31.48 11.24 -0.65
C PRO A 156 -32.36 12.35 -0.06
N ASP A 157 -32.47 12.43 1.26
CA ASP A 157 -33.20 13.51 1.96
C ASP A 157 -32.36 14.81 2.09
N GLY A 158 -31.12 14.81 1.60
CA GLY A 158 -30.20 15.93 1.62
C GLY A 158 -29.39 16.10 2.90
N LEU A 159 -29.44 15.14 3.84
CA LEU A 159 -28.65 15.21 5.06
C LEU A 159 -27.23 14.67 4.87
N VAL A 160 -26.25 15.38 5.45
CA VAL A 160 -24.82 15.01 5.43
C VAL A 160 -24.51 14.03 6.56
N THR A 161 -23.73 13.01 6.27
CA THR A 161 -23.05 12.14 7.24
C THR A 161 -21.56 12.10 6.91
N ASN A 162 -20.70 12.46 7.87
CA ASN A 162 -19.25 12.38 7.70
C ASN A 162 -18.80 10.93 7.87
N LEU A 163 -17.85 10.50 7.03
CA LEU A 163 -17.28 9.17 7.08
C LEU A 163 -15.87 9.23 7.72
N PRO A 164 -15.74 8.93 9.01
CA PRO A 164 -14.45 8.98 9.70
C PRO A 164 -13.58 7.75 9.40
N ASP A 165 -14.17 6.73 8.82
CA ASP A 165 -13.56 5.46 8.47
C ASP A 165 -14.13 4.99 7.13
N LEU A 166 -13.30 4.40 6.28
CA LEU A 166 -13.66 3.92 4.94
C LEU A 166 -13.62 2.38 4.86
N GLU A 167 -14.03 1.68 5.91
CA GLU A 167 -14.32 0.24 5.77
C GLU A 167 -15.56 0.02 4.90
N PHE A 168 -15.48 -0.90 3.94
CA PHE A 168 -16.55 -1.12 2.96
C PHE A 168 -17.92 -1.42 3.59
N ASP A 169 -17.97 -2.32 4.56
CA ASP A 169 -19.23 -2.67 5.23
C ASP A 169 -19.83 -1.49 6.00
N PHE A 170 -18.99 -0.64 6.61
CA PHE A 170 -19.43 0.57 7.28
C PHE A 170 -20.00 1.59 6.29
N VAL A 171 -19.27 1.89 5.20
CA VAL A 171 -19.71 2.85 4.18
C VAL A 171 -21.00 2.37 3.51
N ARG A 172 -21.11 1.07 3.20
CA ARG A 172 -22.32 0.45 2.65
C ARG A 172 -23.51 0.57 3.61
N ASP A 173 -23.29 0.29 4.90
CA ASP A 173 -24.37 0.41 5.90
C ASP A 173 -24.88 1.84 6.04
N VAL A 174 -23.98 2.83 6.09
CA VAL A 174 -24.37 4.25 6.09
C VAL A 174 -25.11 4.61 4.80
N ALA A 175 -24.62 4.20 3.64
CA ALA A 175 -25.22 4.54 2.33
C ALA A 175 -26.65 4.00 2.14
N PHE A 176 -26.97 2.87 2.76
CA PHE A 176 -28.26 2.22 2.57
C PHE A 176 -29.13 2.24 3.83
N THR A 177 -28.60 1.81 4.98
CA THR A 177 -29.40 1.68 6.20
C THR A 177 -29.66 3.03 6.86
N GLU A 178 -28.61 3.86 7.07
CA GLU A 178 -28.82 5.17 7.70
C GLU A 178 -29.50 6.17 6.79
N CYS A 179 -29.26 6.08 5.47
CA CYS A 179 -29.93 6.92 4.48
C CYS A 179 -31.35 6.49 4.11
N ASP A 180 -31.91 5.46 4.73
CA ASP A 180 -33.21 4.85 4.35
C ASP A 180 -33.30 4.56 2.84
N ASN A 181 -32.17 4.19 2.24
CA ASN A 181 -32.03 3.82 0.84
C ASN A 181 -32.01 2.27 0.70
N GLN A 182 -32.24 1.74 -0.48
CA GLN A 182 -32.26 0.30 -0.73
C GLN A 182 -31.56 -0.01 -2.05
N VAL A 183 -30.79 -1.10 -2.06
CA VAL A 183 -30.24 -1.63 -3.31
C VAL A 183 -31.36 -2.00 -4.27
N SER A 184 -31.45 -1.36 -5.41
CA SER A 184 -32.57 -1.47 -6.34
C SER A 184 -32.45 -2.63 -7.33
N GLY A 185 -31.31 -3.33 -7.36
CA GLY A 185 -31.05 -4.38 -8.34
C GLY A 185 -29.94 -5.34 -7.96
N PRO A 186 -29.52 -6.22 -8.87
CA PRO A 186 -28.34 -7.05 -8.67
C PRO A 186 -27.09 -6.20 -8.64
N ALA A 187 -26.25 -6.41 -7.63
CA ALA A 187 -24.96 -5.75 -7.42
C ALA A 187 -23.91 -6.78 -7.05
N VAL A 188 -22.68 -6.60 -7.53
CA VAL A 188 -21.55 -7.49 -7.22
C VAL A 188 -20.28 -6.69 -7.03
N ASN A 189 -19.37 -7.23 -6.22
CA ASN A 189 -17.96 -6.96 -6.33
C ASN A 189 -17.27 -8.07 -7.14
N ILE A 190 -16.25 -7.71 -7.93
CA ILE A 190 -15.40 -8.64 -8.67
C ILE A 190 -13.97 -8.22 -8.40
N HIS A 191 -13.14 -9.15 -7.98
CA HIS A 191 -11.70 -8.92 -7.86
C HIS A 191 -10.90 -10.14 -8.31
N HIS A 192 -9.65 -9.91 -8.67
CA HIS A 192 -8.72 -10.99 -8.95
C HIS A 192 -8.54 -11.87 -7.72
N PHE A 193 -8.50 -13.19 -7.92
CA PHE A 193 -8.31 -14.15 -6.84
C PHE A 193 -7.06 -15.01 -7.11
N GLY A 194 -6.14 -14.98 -6.19
CA GLY A 194 -4.89 -15.74 -6.25
C GLY A 194 -3.65 -14.86 -6.37
N MET A 195 -2.52 -15.48 -6.65
CA MET A 195 -1.23 -14.79 -6.82
C MET A 195 -1.24 -13.95 -8.11
N GLN A 196 -0.60 -12.80 -8.06
CA GLN A 196 -0.34 -11.94 -9.23
C GLN A 196 0.95 -12.35 -9.97
N SER A 197 1.52 -13.49 -9.61
CA SER A 197 2.70 -14.06 -10.26
C SER A 197 2.55 -15.55 -10.51
N SER A 198 3.32 -16.10 -11.45
CA SER A 198 3.31 -17.54 -11.73
C SER A 198 4.69 -18.05 -12.11
N CYS A 199 4.99 -19.30 -11.70
CA CYS A 199 6.17 -20.05 -12.11
C CYS A 199 5.95 -20.91 -13.35
N ALA A 200 4.73 -21.00 -13.86
CA ALA A 200 4.39 -21.72 -15.08
C ALA A 200 4.37 -20.77 -16.28
N ASP A 201 4.49 -21.34 -17.49
CA ASP A 201 4.37 -20.56 -18.74
C ASP A 201 2.95 -20.04 -18.97
N SER A 202 1.96 -20.55 -18.24
CA SER A 202 0.57 -20.09 -18.25
C SER A 202 -0.11 -20.34 -16.91
N THR A 203 -1.10 -19.51 -16.56
CA THR A 203 -1.88 -19.61 -15.33
C THR A 203 -3.37 -19.40 -15.61
N PRO A 204 -4.30 -19.96 -14.80
CA PRO A 204 -5.70 -19.63 -14.92
C PRO A 204 -5.96 -18.16 -14.50
N ALA A 205 -6.84 -17.50 -15.25
CA ALA A 205 -7.41 -16.21 -14.85
C ALA A 205 -8.57 -16.50 -13.90
N ILE A 206 -8.42 -16.17 -12.64
CA ILE A 206 -9.40 -16.48 -11.60
C ILE A 206 -9.91 -15.17 -10.99
N ILE A 207 -11.23 -15.06 -10.87
CA ILE A 207 -11.90 -13.97 -10.17
C ILE A 207 -12.74 -14.51 -9.01
N GLU A 208 -12.87 -13.71 -7.98
CA GLU A 208 -13.91 -13.87 -6.96
C GLU A 208 -15.03 -12.87 -7.24
N MET A 209 -16.27 -13.37 -7.28
CA MET A 209 -17.47 -12.56 -7.42
C MET A 209 -18.31 -12.67 -6.14
N THR A 210 -18.53 -11.54 -5.47
CA THR A 210 -19.35 -11.44 -4.25
C THR A 210 -20.68 -10.77 -4.57
N ASN A 211 -21.79 -11.40 -4.16
CA ASN A 211 -23.12 -10.82 -4.33
C ASN A 211 -23.38 -9.76 -3.23
N LEU A 212 -23.41 -8.49 -3.62
CA LEU A 212 -23.68 -7.33 -2.77
C LEU A 212 -25.11 -6.81 -2.92
N GLY A 213 -25.91 -7.40 -3.82
CA GLY A 213 -27.29 -7.03 -4.07
C GLY A 213 -28.25 -7.56 -3.00
N ASN A 214 -29.54 -7.27 -3.18
CA ASN A 214 -30.61 -7.71 -2.28
C ASN A 214 -31.34 -8.97 -2.77
N ASP A 215 -30.92 -9.55 -3.90
CA ASP A 215 -31.51 -10.73 -4.50
C ASP A 215 -30.46 -11.82 -4.79
N ILE A 216 -30.93 -13.07 -4.92
CA ILE A 216 -30.05 -14.17 -5.36
C ILE A 216 -29.61 -13.92 -6.79
N LEU A 217 -28.29 -13.99 -7.04
CA LEU A 217 -27.76 -14.00 -8.39
C LEU A 217 -27.93 -15.38 -9.01
N ASN A 218 -28.53 -15.40 -10.20
CA ASN A 218 -28.76 -16.63 -10.95
C ASN A 218 -27.89 -16.71 -12.23
N SER A 219 -27.39 -15.60 -12.70
CA SER A 219 -26.50 -15.54 -13.87
C SER A 219 -25.60 -14.31 -13.87
N ALA A 220 -24.41 -14.48 -14.41
CA ALA A 220 -23.50 -13.40 -14.76
C ALA A 220 -22.85 -13.70 -16.11
N THR A 221 -22.59 -12.67 -16.90
CA THR A 221 -21.85 -12.78 -18.16
C THR A 221 -20.69 -11.82 -18.14
N PHE A 222 -19.53 -12.32 -18.52
CA PHE A 222 -18.28 -11.57 -18.56
C PHE A 222 -17.69 -11.61 -19.97
N ASN A 223 -16.97 -10.58 -20.36
CA ASN A 223 -15.98 -10.63 -21.43
C ASN A 223 -14.58 -10.75 -20.78
N PHE A 224 -13.94 -11.87 -20.98
CA PHE A 224 -12.52 -12.08 -20.68
C PHE A 224 -11.70 -11.59 -21.88
N ILE A 225 -10.77 -10.66 -21.64
CA ILE A 225 -10.01 -9.95 -22.68
C ILE A 225 -8.53 -10.22 -22.47
N LEU A 226 -7.86 -10.74 -23.50
CA LEU A 226 -6.43 -11.01 -23.54
C LEU A 226 -5.83 -10.39 -24.80
N GLY A 227 -5.10 -9.27 -24.64
CA GLY A 227 -4.65 -8.48 -25.79
C GLY A 227 -5.82 -7.98 -26.65
N ASP A 228 -5.82 -8.37 -27.95
CA ASP A 228 -6.90 -8.01 -28.89
C ASP A 228 -8.07 -9.03 -28.88
N ASP A 229 -7.92 -10.14 -28.21
CA ASP A 229 -8.91 -11.22 -28.18
C ASP A 229 -9.89 -11.04 -27.01
N SER A 230 -11.18 -11.27 -27.27
CA SER A 230 -12.23 -11.23 -26.26
C SER A 230 -13.07 -12.50 -26.30
N THR A 231 -13.29 -13.12 -25.16
CA THR A 231 -14.07 -14.35 -25.01
C THR A 231 -15.19 -14.12 -24.03
N GLU A 232 -16.42 -14.42 -24.42
CA GLU A 232 -17.57 -14.38 -23.52
C GLU A 232 -17.57 -15.59 -22.59
N VAL A 233 -17.66 -15.35 -21.28
CA VAL A 233 -17.76 -16.34 -20.22
C VAL A 233 -19.08 -16.14 -19.49
N ALA A 234 -19.92 -17.19 -19.45
CA ALA A 234 -21.21 -17.14 -18.77
C ALA A 234 -21.23 -18.07 -17.56
N TRP A 235 -21.68 -17.53 -16.45
CA TRP A 235 -21.98 -18.28 -15.23
C TRP A 235 -23.49 -18.36 -15.01
N SER A 236 -23.96 -19.51 -14.51
CA SER A 236 -25.33 -19.70 -14.04
C SER A 236 -25.36 -20.56 -12.78
N GLY A 237 -26.15 -20.16 -11.80
CA GLY A 237 -26.21 -20.86 -10.50
C GLY A 237 -27.19 -20.19 -9.57
N ALA A 238 -26.88 -20.23 -8.27
CA ALA A 238 -27.62 -19.52 -7.23
C ALA A 238 -26.59 -19.02 -6.20
N LEU A 239 -26.18 -17.76 -6.30
CA LEU A 239 -25.29 -17.12 -5.34
C LEU A 239 -26.12 -16.27 -4.39
N SER A 240 -26.13 -16.67 -3.12
CA SER A 240 -26.87 -15.97 -2.07
C SER A 240 -26.30 -14.58 -1.80
N ILE A 241 -27.09 -13.72 -1.19
CA ILE A 241 -26.67 -12.40 -0.71
C ILE A 241 -25.48 -12.57 0.23
N ASP A 242 -24.51 -11.67 0.20
CA ASP A 242 -23.26 -11.64 0.96
C ASP A 242 -22.44 -12.93 0.85
N SER A 243 -22.60 -13.67 -0.25
CA SER A 243 -21.80 -14.87 -0.55
C SER A 243 -20.88 -14.61 -1.72
N ALA A 244 -19.71 -15.24 -1.67
CA ALA A 244 -18.70 -15.17 -2.73
C ALA A 244 -18.62 -16.48 -3.54
N LEU A 245 -18.15 -16.38 -4.77
CA LEU A 245 -17.93 -17.48 -5.70
C LEU A 245 -16.65 -17.25 -6.51
N VAL A 246 -15.75 -18.23 -6.48
CA VAL A 246 -14.52 -18.22 -7.29
C VAL A 246 -14.81 -18.84 -8.66
N LEU A 247 -14.40 -18.15 -9.71
CA LEU A 247 -14.59 -18.52 -11.12
C LEU A 247 -13.27 -18.53 -11.87
N ASP A 248 -12.97 -19.64 -12.56
CA ASP A 248 -11.94 -19.70 -13.59
C ASP A 248 -12.58 -19.19 -14.90
N ILE A 249 -12.09 -18.09 -15.42
CA ILE A 249 -12.64 -17.41 -16.61
C ILE A 249 -11.78 -17.59 -17.86
N GLY A 250 -10.58 -18.15 -17.74
CA GLY A 250 -9.68 -18.39 -18.86
C GLY A 250 -8.28 -18.78 -18.48
N GLN A 251 -7.41 -18.81 -19.49
CA GLN A 251 -5.96 -19.08 -19.30
C GLN A 251 -5.18 -17.91 -19.89
N VAL A 252 -4.12 -17.52 -19.20
CA VAL A 252 -3.21 -16.44 -19.60
C VAL A 252 -1.77 -16.95 -19.68
N ASP A 253 -1.03 -16.51 -20.68
CA ASP A 253 0.40 -16.73 -20.76
C ASP A 253 1.12 -15.84 -19.73
N VAL A 254 2.29 -16.25 -19.27
CA VAL A 254 3.06 -15.54 -18.23
C VAL A 254 4.43 -15.12 -18.79
N PRO A 255 4.85 -13.86 -18.66
CA PRO A 255 4.10 -12.72 -18.12
C PRO A 255 3.09 -12.16 -19.12
N SER A 256 1.97 -11.65 -18.64
CA SER A 256 0.97 -10.99 -19.49
C SER A 256 -0.05 -10.21 -18.65
N SER A 257 -0.87 -9.41 -19.32
CA SER A 257 -1.97 -8.68 -18.71
C SER A 257 -3.29 -9.16 -19.31
N TRP A 258 -4.33 -9.16 -18.50
CA TRP A 258 -5.67 -9.48 -18.94
C TRP A 258 -6.71 -8.57 -18.27
N SER A 259 -7.89 -8.50 -18.81
CA SER A 259 -8.99 -7.84 -18.15
C SER A 259 -10.27 -8.65 -18.21
N VAL A 260 -11.15 -8.40 -17.27
CA VAL A 260 -12.50 -8.95 -17.23
C VAL A 260 -13.49 -7.80 -17.18
N MET A 261 -14.50 -7.86 -18.05
CA MET A 261 -15.60 -6.89 -18.07
C MET A 261 -16.90 -7.63 -17.77
N LEU A 262 -17.58 -7.26 -16.70
CA LEU A 262 -18.93 -7.74 -16.44
C LEU A 262 -19.90 -7.08 -17.42
N THR A 263 -20.68 -7.88 -18.15
CA THR A 263 -21.62 -7.38 -19.15
C THR A 263 -23.08 -7.55 -18.76
N SER A 264 -23.40 -8.51 -17.88
CA SER A 264 -24.75 -8.63 -17.33
C SER A 264 -24.79 -9.39 -16.01
N LEU A 265 -25.77 -9.04 -15.17
CA LEU A 265 -26.17 -9.75 -13.96
C LEU A 265 -27.69 -10.02 -13.98
N ASN A 266 -28.10 -11.28 -13.78
CA ASN A 266 -29.53 -11.65 -13.88
C ASN A 266 -30.21 -11.08 -15.12
N ALA A 267 -29.50 -11.06 -16.27
CA ALA A 267 -29.89 -10.46 -17.54
C ALA A 267 -30.06 -8.92 -17.52
N VAL A 268 -29.64 -8.23 -16.46
CA VAL A 268 -29.53 -6.77 -16.43
C VAL A 268 -28.16 -6.38 -16.95
N PRO A 269 -28.06 -5.50 -17.97
CA PRO A 269 -26.76 -5.04 -18.48
C PRO A 269 -25.89 -4.39 -17.41
N ARG A 270 -24.58 -4.59 -17.51
CA ARG A 270 -23.53 -4.00 -16.65
C ARG A 270 -22.32 -3.65 -17.52
N SER A 271 -21.46 -2.77 -17.03
CA SER A 271 -20.28 -2.35 -17.80
C SER A 271 -19.16 -1.87 -16.87
N PHE A 272 -18.70 -2.73 -15.98
CA PHE A 272 -17.49 -2.48 -15.20
C PHE A 272 -16.61 -3.74 -15.18
N GLY A 273 -15.33 -3.57 -14.86
CA GLY A 273 -14.41 -4.69 -14.90
C GLY A 273 -13.10 -4.39 -14.19
N GLN A 274 -12.21 -5.36 -14.23
CA GLN A 274 -10.87 -5.27 -13.64
C GLN A 274 -9.79 -5.54 -14.68
N TYR A 275 -8.65 -4.91 -14.47
CA TYR A 275 -7.40 -5.17 -15.16
C TYR A 275 -6.43 -5.85 -14.22
N VAL A 276 -5.72 -6.87 -14.69
CA VAL A 276 -4.80 -7.68 -13.89
C VAL A 276 -3.50 -7.89 -14.66
N ASP A 277 -2.38 -7.56 -14.05
CA ASP A 277 -1.06 -7.93 -14.49
C ASP A 277 -0.62 -9.23 -13.83
N VAL A 278 -0.13 -10.18 -14.62
CA VAL A 278 0.43 -11.43 -14.14
C VAL A 278 1.93 -11.43 -14.41
N MET A 279 2.70 -11.40 -13.33
CA MET A 279 4.15 -11.37 -13.37
C MET A 279 4.75 -12.77 -13.53
N GLY A 280 5.88 -12.84 -14.22
CA GLY A 280 6.71 -14.03 -14.24
C GLY A 280 7.48 -14.21 -12.93
N SER A 281 8.11 -15.35 -12.77
CA SER A 281 8.95 -15.66 -11.62
C SER A 281 10.43 -15.60 -11.96
N VAL A 282 11.24 -15.37 -10.93
CA VAL A 282 12.70 -15.55 -10.98
C VAL A 282 13.10 -16.85 -10.27
N SER A 283 14.08 -17.56 -10.83
CA SER A 283 14.62 -18.75 -10.21
C SER A 283 15.50 -18.42 -9.02
N THR A 284 15.24 -19.05 -7.88
CA THR A 284 16.01 -18.89 -6.65
C THR A 284 16.37 -20.24 -6.02
N ALA A 285 17.34 -20.23 -5.10
CA ALA A 285 17.51 -21.32 -4.15
C ALA A 285 16.38 -21.31 -3.10
N THR A 286 16.27 -22.40 -2.32
CA THR A 286 15.33 -22.47 -1.19
C THR A 286 15.74 -21.58 0.00
N THR A 287 16.96 -21.05 0.02
CA THR A 287 17.41 -20.05 1.00
C THR A 287 17.82 -18.79 0.27
N ILE A 288 17.15 -17.69 0.60
CA ILE A 288 17.38 -16.39 -0.01
C ILE A 288 17.71 -15.33 1.03
N GLU A 289 18.44 -14.29 0.63
CA GLU A 289 18.58 -13.04 1.36
C GLU A 289 17.66 -12.02 0.73
N VAL A 290 16.77 -11.44 1.53
CA VAL A 290 16.04 -10.21 1.20
C VAL A 290 16.80 -9.06 1.84
N LYS A 291 17.29 -8.11 1.04
CA LYS A 291 18.00 -6.93 1.50
C LYS A 291 17.21 -5.68 1.10
N LEU A 292 16.75 -4.92 2.09
CA LEU A 292 16.11 -3.63 1.90
C LEU A 292 17.07 -2.52 2.35
N ILE A 293 17.30 -1.55 1.48
CA ILE A 293 17.88 -0.26 1.85
C ILE A 293 16.68 0.69 1.93
N THR A 294 16.38 1.16 3.12
CA THR A 294 15.28 2.10 3.32
C THR A 294 15.64 3.48 2.80
N ASP A 295 14.68 4.17 2.31
CA ASP A 295 14.76 5.58 1.95
C ASP A 295 14.65 6.50 3.19
N HIS A 296 14.15 7.72 3.01
CA HIS A 296 14.00 8.69 4.09
C HIS A 296 12.77 8.42 4.97
N TRP A 297 11.77 7.68 4.48
CA TRP A 297 10.49 7.37 5.15
C TRP A 297 10.26 5.86 5.38
N PRO A 298 11.13 5.17 6.13
CA PRO A 298 11.09 3.72 6.28
C PRO A 298 9.82 3.17 6.92
N GLN A 299 9.03 4.01 7.60
CA GLN A 299 7.75 3.62 8.20
C GLN A 299 6.67 3.31 7.15
N GLU A 300 6.85 3.73 5.91
CA GLU A 300 5.92 3.49 4.81
C GLU A 300 6.18 2.14 4.15
N SER A 301 7.42 1.64 4.26
CA SER A 301 7.85 0.42 3.59
C SER A 301 7.64 -0.84 4.42
N GLY A 302 7.26 -1.91 3.76
CA GLY A 302 7.16 -3.27 4.29
C GLY A 302 7.34 -4.30 3.18
N TRP A 303 7.34 -5.59 3.51
CA TRP A 303 7.31 -6.66 2.51
C TRP A 303 6.83 -7.96 3.13
N ARG A 304 6.29 -8.85 2.30
CA ARG A 304 5.88 -10.21 2.70
C ARG A 304 6.24 -11.23 1.63
N ILE A 305 6.45 -12.46 2.04
CA ILE A 305 6.55 -13.63 1.14
C ILE A 305 5.45 -14.60 1.50
N THR A 306 4.71 -15.05 0.48
CA THR A 306 3.63 -16.03 0.61
C THR A 306 3.90 -17.26 -0.24
N ASP A 307 3.31 -18.39 0.15
CA ASP A 307 3.23 -19.59 -0.68
C ASP A 307 2.06 -19.49 -1.70
N ASP A 308 1.91 -20.52 -2.53
CA ASP A 308 0.84 -20.60 -3.54
C ASP A 308 -0.58 -20.75 -2.97
N LEU A 309 -0.71 -20.90 -1.66
CA LEU A 309 -1.98 -20.90 -0.93
C LEU A 309 -2.26 -19.57 -0.24
N GLY A 310 -1.36 -18.58 -0.38
CA GLY A 310 -1.45 -17.29 0.30
C GLY A 310 -1.01 -17.31 1.76
N THR A 311 -0.32 -18.39 2.20
CA THR A 311 0.21 -18.46 3.56
C THR A 311 1.45 -17.60 3.69
N ILE A 312 1.46 -16.65 4.61
CA ILE A 312 2.61 -15.78 4.88
C ILE A 312 3.72 -16.61 5.52
N LEU A 313 4.89 -16.64 4.89
CA LEU A 313 6.10 -17.31 5.37
C LEU A 313 7.00 -16.36 6.17
N GLU A 314 7.13 -15.15 5.70
CA GLU A 314 7.91 -14.09 6.35
C GLU A 314 7.28 -12.73 6.01
N GLU A 315 7.30 -11.80 6.96
CA GLU A 315 6.70 -10.47 6.80
C GLU A 315 7.47 -9.42 7.59
N VAL A 316 7.60 -8.25 7.00
CA VAL A 316 8.00 -7.00 7.66
C VAL A 316 6.83 -6.04 7.50
N GLU A 317 6.06 -5.87 8.57
CA GLU A 317 4.87 -5.02 8.56
C GLU A 317 5.24 -3.55 8.28
N VAL A 318 4.42 -2.86 7.49
CA VAL A 318 4.48 -1.40 7.33
C VAL A 318 4.41 -0.73 8.70
N GLY A 319 5.20 0.32 8.92
CA GLY A 319 5.34 0.99 10.22
C GLY A 319 6.39 0.37 11.14
N SER A 320 6.77 -0.89 10.93
CA SER A 320 7.75 -1.57 11.80
C SER A 320 9.19 -1.06 11.65
N LEU A 321 9.49 -0.38 10.56
CA LEU A 321 10.82 0.15 10.25
C LEU A 321 11.03 1.62 10.68
N ASP A 322 10.08 2.21 11.42
CA ASP A 322 10.18 3.60 11.88
C ASP A 322 11.50 3.88 12.60
N GLY A 323 12.13 5.01 12.23
CA GLY A 323 13.43 5.42 12.77
C GLY A 323 14.66 4.76 12.13
N LEU A 324 14.49 3.96 11.07
CA LEU A 324 15.58 3.28 10.34
C LEU A 324 15.84 3.91 8.96
N GLN A 325 15.82 5.24 8.87
CA GLN A 325 16.07 5.99 7.64
C GLN A 325 17.44 5.62 7.03
N GLU A 326 17.48 5.49 5.69
CA GLU A 326 18.72 5.29 4.92
C GLU A 326 19.56 4.11 5.46
N THR A 327 18.88 3.06 5.95
CA THR A 327 19.49 1.93 6.65
C THR A 327 19.42 0.67 5.78
N THR A 328 20.53 -0.07 5.74
CA THR A 328 20.55 -1.40 5.09
C THR A 328 20.09 -2.46 6.07
N LEU A 329 19.03 -3.16 5.72
CA LEU A 329 18.44 -4.27 6.48
C LEU A 329 18.54 -5.55 5.67
N THR A 330 18.73 -6.69 6.33
CA THR A 330 18.85 -7.99 5.67
C THR A 330 18.11 -9.07 6.45
N TRP A 331 17.39 -9.92 5.72
CA TRP A 331 16.69 -11.09 6.25
C TRP A 331 17.10 -12.32 5.46
N GLU A 332 17.36 -13.41 6.17
CA GLU A 332 17.53 -14.73 5.57
C GLU A 332 16.18 -15.45 5.62
N VAL A 333 15.61 -15.73 4.46
CA VAL A 333 14.32 -16.41 4.33
C VAL A 333 14.55 -17.83 3.84
N GLN A 334 13.95 -18.79 4.56
CA GLN A 334 13.96 -20.20 4.19
C GLN A 334 12.63 -20.56 3.55
N LEU A 335 12.64 -20.75 2.23
CA LEU A 335 11.50 -21.30 1.50
C LEU A 335 11.39 -22.79 1.84
N PRO A 336 10.23 -23.29 2.32
CA PRO A 336 10.13 -24.63 2.91
C PRO A 336 10.38 -25.75 1.90
N ASP A 337 9.97 -25.58 0.65
CA ASP A 337 10.06 -26.59 -0.40
C ASP A 337 10.47 -25.97 -1.76
N LEU A 338 10.70 -26.83 -2.76
CA LEU A 338 10.76 -26.42 -4.15
C LEU A 338 9.35 -26.07 -4.61
N GLY A 339 9.16 -24.89 -5.19
CA GLY A 339 7.82 -24.43 -5.58
C GLY A 339 7.76 -22.96 -5.93
N CYS A 340 6.54 -22.48 -6.03
CA CYS A 340 6.21 -21.12 -6.36
C CYS A 340 5.89 -20.31 -5.10
N TYR A 341 6.43 -19.11 -5.04
CA TYR A 341 6.22 -18.15 -3.97
C TYR A 341 6.04 -16.77 -4.57
N GLU A 342 5.46 -15.88 -3.80
CA GLU A 342 5.29 -14.48 -4.18
C GLU A 342 5.89 -13.58 -3.11
N LEU A 343 6.75 -12.65 -3.51
CA LEU A 343 7.19 -11.54 -2.68
C LEU A 343 6.41 -10.31 -3.09
N VAL A 344 5.85 -9.63 -2.11
CA VAL A 344 5.19 -8.33 -2.29
C VAL A 344 5.97 -7.30 -1.47
N LEU A 345 6.49 -6.30 -2.14
CA LEU A 345 7.03 -5.08 -1.51
C LEU A 345 5.88 -4.10 -1.34
N LEU A 346 5.74 -3.57 -0.14
CA LEU A 346 4.64 -2.69 0.27
C LEU A 346 5.18 -1.29 0.51
N ASP A 347 4.41 -0.30 0.09
CA ASP A 347 4.63 1.10 0.38
C ASP A 347 3.30 1.80 0.68
N ALA A 348 3.12 2.30 1.92
CA ALA A 348 1.86 2.88 2.35
C ALA A 348 1.61 4.30 1.83
N ALA A 349 2.65 4.99 1.38
CA ALA A 349 2.51 6.33 0.80
C ALA A 349 2.26 6.27 -0.72
N GLY A 350 2.56 5.14 -1.35
CA GLY A 350 2.36 4.94 -2.78
C GLY A 350 3.42 5.59 -3.67
N ASP A 351 4.48 6.14 -3.09
CA ASP A 351 5.61 6.71 -3.84
C ASP A 351 6.76 5.71 -4.05
N GLY A 352 6.58 4.50 -3.55
CA GLY A 352 7.53 3.40 -3.68
C GLY A 352 8.76 3.58 -2.81
N LEU A 353 9.94 3.43 -3.39
CA LEU A 353 11.21 3.67 -2.69
C LEU A 353 11.92 4.93 -3.22
N GLU A 354 11.20 5.84 -3.89
CA GLU A 354 11.75 7.04 -4.53
C GLU A 354 11.69 8.24 -3.59
N ALA A 355 12.81 8.60 -2.97
CA ALA A 355 12.91 9.75 -2.06
C ALA A 355 13.54 11.01 -2.71
N GLU A 356 14.27 10.85 -3.82
CA GLU A 356 14.99 11.94 -4.47
C GLU A 356 14.07 13.04 -5.01
N ILE A 357 12.84 12.69 -5.38
CA ILE A 357 11.83 13.66 -5.89
C ILE A 357 11.39 14.67 -4.83
N TYR A 358 11.48 14.33 -3.54
CA TYR A 358 11.09 15.21 -2.43
C TYR A 358 12.25 16.06 -1.88
N GLY A 359 13.49 15.88 -2.39
CA GLY A 359 14.62 16.62 -1.92
C GLY A 359 15.96 15.94 -2.24
N ASN A 360 16.97 16.20 -1.43
CA ASN A 360 18.29 15.55 -1.58
C ASN A 360 18.37 14.33 -0.63
N TYR A 361 17.40 13.43 -0.74
CA TYR A 361 17.33 12.18 0.00
C TYR A 361 17.71 11.02 -0.93
N PRO A 362 18.47 10.02 -0.46
CA PRO A 362 18.76 8.85 -1.28
C PRO A 362 17.52 7.96 -1.42
N ASN A 363 17.34 7.41 -2.61
CA ASN A 363 16.30 6.40 -2.85
C ASN A 363 16.60 5.12 -2.08
N GLY A 364 15.56 4.40 -1.74
CA GLY A 364 15.64 3.05 -1.22
C GLY A 364 15.90 2.01 -2.31
N SER A 365 16.12 0.77 -1.93
CA SER A 365 16.21 -0.36 -2.88
C SER A 365 15.90 -1.68 -2.21
N LEU A 366 15.34 -2.64 -2.97
CA LEU A 366 15.17 -4.01 -2.54
C LEU A 366 15.99 -4.95 -3.43
N THR A 367 16.72 -5.86 -2.79
CA THR A 367 17.55 -6.84 -3.49
C THR A 367 17.26 -8.24 -2.96
N ILE A 368 17.08 -9.20 -3.88
CA ILE A 368 16.97 -10.62 -3.56
C ILE A 368 18.20 -11.34 -4.08
N SER A 369 18.82 -12.12 -3.23
CA SER A 369 19.99 -12.93 -3.56
C SER A 369 19.82 -14.36 -3.03
N ASN A 370 20.40 -15.33 -3.71
CA ASN A 370 20.45 -16.68 -3.17
C ASN A 370 21.50 -16.81 -2.06
N ILE A 371 21.27 -17.70 -1.11
CA ILE A 371 22.26 -18.11 -0.11
C ILE A 371 22.67 -19.55 -0.42
N ASP A 372 23.93 -19.74 -0.75
CA ASP A 372 24.52 -21.07 -0.99
C ASP A 372 25.66 -21.34 -0.02
N ALA A 373 25.57 -22.45 0.69
CA ALA A 373 26.58 -22.87 1.70
C ALA A 373 26.92 -21.74 2.71
N GLY A 374 25.94 -20.91 3.07
CA GLY A 374 26.10 -19.75 3.96
C GLY A 374 26.75 -18.53 3.30
N ALA A 375 26.81 -18.48 1.97
CA ALA A 375 27.32 -17.34 1.23
C ALA A 375 26.22 -16.72 0.35
N VAL A 376 26.04 -15.41 0.44
CA VAL A 376 25.14 -14.66 -0.43
C VAL A 376 25.76 -14.52 -1.81
N THR A 377 24.99 -14.86 -2.85
CA THR A 377 25.43 -14.80 -4.24
C THR A 377 25.20 -13.42 -4.85
N ALA A 378 25.45 -13.28 -6.15
CA ALA A 378 25.01 -12.10 -6.89
C ALA A 378 23.47 -11.97 -6.81
N PRO A 379 22.94 -10.75 -6.83
CA PRO A 379 21.50 -10.53 -6.86
C PRO A 379 20.82 -11.25 -8.02
N VAL A 380 19.65 -11.85 -7.76
CA VAL A 380 18.73 -12.36 -8.78
C VAL A 380 17.70 -11.31 -9.16
N VAL A 381 17.40 -10.41 -8.21
CA VAL A 381 16.56 -9.22 -8.42
C VAL A 381 17.19 -8.05 -7.69
N GLU A 382 17.09 -6.88 -8.31
CA GLU A 382 17.47 -5.60 -7.72
C GLU A 382 16.47 -4.55 -8.20
N TRP A 383 15.70 -4.00 -7.27
CA TRP A 383 14.79 -2.89 -7.49
C TRP A 383 15.40 -1.63 -6.85
N ASP A 384 15.69 -0.64 -7.67
CA ASP A 384 16.16 0.68 -7.25
C ASP A 384 14.99 1.65 -7.29
N GLY A 385 14.75 2.40 -6.20
CA GLY A 385 13.61 3.29 -6.10
C GLY A 385 13.51 4.34 -7.20
N GLY A 386 14.65 4.81 -7.71
CA GLY A 386 14.65 5.78 -8.81
C GLY A 386 14.28 5.21 -10.19
N ASP A 387 14.39 3.90 -10.37
CA ASP A 387 14.09 3.23 -11.64
C ASP A 387 12.66 2.61 -11.64
N GLU A 388 12.10 2.29 -10.48
CA GLU A 388 10.87 1.52 -10.36
C GLU A 388 9.60 2.39 -10.25
N GLY A 389 9.76 3.68 -9.93
CA GLY A 389 8.66 4.63 -9.83
C GLY A 389 7.76 4.40 -8.60
N ALA A 390 6.62 5.08 -8.61
CA ALA A 390 5.62 5.03 -7.55
C ALA A 390 4.81 3.72 -7.59
N PHE A 391 4.54 3.13 -6.40
CA PHE A 391 3.69 1.95 -6.25
C PHE A 391 3.26 1.80 -4.79
N PHE A 392 2.07 1.25 -4.54
CA PHE A 392 1.65 0.78 -3.21
C PHE A 392 2.10 -0.66 -2.97
N GLU A 393 1.97 -1.50 -3.99
CA GLU A 393 2.44 -2.87 -3.99
C GLU A 393 3.28 -3.15 -5.23
N LYS A 394 4.37 -3.88 -5.04
CA LYS A 394 5.19 -4.38 -6.14
C LYS A 394 5.42 -5.87 -5.98
N VAL A 395 4.95 -6.63 -6.95
CA VAL A 395 4.90 -8.08 -6.90
C VAL A 395 6.07 -8.72 -7.63
N LEU A 396 6.62 -9.77 -7.06
CA LEU A 396 7.64 -10.62 -7.66
C LEU A 396 7.32 -12.10 -7.44
N GLY A 397 7.20 -12.85 -8.53
CA GLY A 397 7.17 -14.31 -8.46
C GLY A 397 8.56 -14.89 -8.14
N ILE A 398 8.61 -15.86 -7.26
CA ILE A 398 9.83 -16.59 -6.88
C ILE A 398 9.62 -18.07 -7.17
N GLN A 399 10.48 -18.66 -7.99
CA GLN A 399 10.53 -20.10 -8.23
C GLN A 399 11.74 -20.69 -7.51
N ALA A 400 11.50 -21.36 -6.38
CA ALA A 400 12.54 -22.13 -5.73
C ALA A 400 12.80 -23.43 -6.52
N ASP A 401 13.99 -23.60 -7.08
CA ASP A 401 14.36 -24.76 -7.89
C ASP A 401 15.75 -25.32 -7.58
N GLU A 402 16.01 -26.58 -8.07
CA GLU A 402 17.31 -27.24 -7.89
C GLU A 402 18.40 -26.71 -8.84
N GLU A 403 18.05 -26.14 -9.97
CA GLU A 403 19.02 -25.64 -10.96
C GLU A 403 19.76 -24.40 -10.43
N SER A 404 19.05 -23.53 -9.75
CA SER A 404 19.65 -22.39 -9.05
C SER A 404 20.65 -22.81 -7.97
N ARG A 405 20.50 -24.03 -7.44
CA ARG A 405 21.43 -24.67 -6.51
C ARG A 405 22.73 -25.14 -7.18
N LEU A 406 22.69 -25.51 -8.45
CA LEU A 406 23.86 -26.06 -9.18
C LEU A 406 24.74 -24.97 -9.81
N ILE A 407 24.18 -23.82 -10.17
CA ILE A 407 24.92 -22.65 -10.71
C ILE A 407 25.82 -22.03 -9.62
N GLN A 408 25.51 -22.25 -8.37
CA GLN A 408 26.12 -21.63 -7.18
C GLN A 408 27.50 -22.21 -6.79
N GLN A 409 27.92 -23.36 -7.33
CA GLN A 409 29.20 -24.01 -6.95
C GLN A 409 30.46 -23.18 -7.28
N ASN A 410 30.34 -21.97 -7.83
CA ASN A 410 31.45 -21.09 -8.16
C ASN A 410 31.40 -19.71 -7.43
N SER A 411 30.53 -19.51 -6.47
CA SER A 411 30.42 -18.24 -5.74
C SER A 411 31.54 -18.07 -4.70
N LYS A 412 31.97 -16.83 -4.48
CA LYS A 412 32.96 -16.51 -3.45
C LYS A 412 32.33 -16.65 -2.07
N PRO A 413 33.04 -17.27 -1.08
CA PRO A 413 32.50 -17.38 0.28
C PRO A 413 32.20 -16.02 0.87
N ARG A 414 31.05 -15.89 1.56
CA ARG A 414 30.61 -14.66 2.23
C ARG A 414 30.24 -14.94 3.69
N LEU A 415 30.54 -13.98 4.56
CA LEU A 415 30.16 -13.98 5.96
C LEU A 415 28.73 -13.48 6.09
N THR A 416 27.89 -14.12 6.92
CA THR A 416 26.53 -13.66 7.21
C THR A 416 26.34 -13.36 8.70
N ILE A 417 25.40 -12.47 9.02
CA ILE A 417 25.08 -12.06 10.40
C ILE A 417 23.56 -11.85 10.53
N PHE A 418 22.94 -12.53 11.48
CA PHE A 418 21.49 -12.43 11.71
C PHE A 418 21.11 -12.61 13.19
N PRO A 419 20.08 -11.92 13.68
CA PRO A 419 19.39 -10.82 13.00
C PRO A 419 20.32 -9.62 12.79
N ASN A 420 20.07 -8.86 11.73
CA ASN A 420 20.65 -7.55 11.50
C ASN A 420 19.51 -6.65 10.97
N PRO A 421 19.07 -5.66 11.75
CA PRO A 421 19.69 -5.07 12.96
C PRO A 421 19.71 -5.96 14.21
N VAL A 422 20.69 -5.70 15.07
CA VAL A 422 20.96 -6.48 16.29
C VAL A 422 20.47 -5.74 17.53
N VAL A 423 19.58 -6.37 18.33
CA VAL A 423 19.20 -5.79 19.62
C VAL A 423 20.17 -6.18 20.74
N ASN A 424 20.33 -7.46 21.06
CA ASN A 424 21.21 -7.92 22.13
C ASN A 424 22.14 -9.05 21.71
N ARG A 425 21.66 -9.93 20.84
CA ARG A 425 22.39 -11.10 20.40
C ARG A 425 22.27 -11.25 18.88
N THR A 426 23.32 -11.73 18.24
CA THR A 426 23.33 -12.09 16.83
C THR A 426 24.05 -13.40 16.61
N THR A 427 23.78 -14.03 15.48
CA THR A 427 24.51 -15.21 15.00
C THR A 427 25.33 -14.82 13.79
N ILE A 428 26.59 -15.20 13.78
CA ILE A 428 27.48 -15.06 12.63
C ILE A 428 27.65 -16.43 12.02
N GLU A 429 27.29 -16.57 10.75
CA GLU A 429 27.57 -17.77 9.97
C GLU A 429 28.89 -17.61 9.24
N VAL A 430 29.80 -18.54 9.54
CA VAL A 430 31.13 -18.60 8.93
C VAL A 430 31.10 -19.64 7.83
N PRO A 431 31.46 -19.30 6.59
CA PRO A 431 31.49 -20.26 5.50
C PRO A 431 32.38 -21.49 5.83
N SER A 432 31.89 -22.68 5.54
CA SER A 432 32.56 -23.94 5.88
C SER A 432 33.98 -24.07 5.29
N VAL A 433 34.30 -23.33 4.21
CA VAL A 433 35.63 -23.25 3.60
C VAL A 433 36.70 -22.65 4.52
N PHE A 434 36.31 -21.89 5.56
CA PHE A 434 37.22 -21.33 6.57
C PHE A 434 37.64 -22.37 7.60
N GLY A 435 36.95 -23.49 7.67
CA GLY A 435 37.22 -24.53 8.68
C GLY A 435 37.10 -23.98 10.09
N ASN A 436 37.90 -24.52 11.01
CA ASN A 436 37.86 -24.18 12.41
C ASN A 436 39.08 -23.34 12.87
N ASP A 437 39.82 -22.70 11.97
CA ASP A 437 41.03 -21.91 12.29
C ASP A 437 40.95 -20.51 11.64
N PHE A 438 40.32 -19.57 12.37
CA PHE A 438 40.15 -18.19 11.94
C PHE A 438 40.11 -17.19 13.11
N ASP A 439 40.39 -15.95 12.82
CA ASP A 439 40.26 -14.82 13.73
C ASP A 439 39.04 -13.99 13.38
N LEU A 440 38.14 -13.74 14.35
CA LEU A 440 36.99 -12.85 14.21
C LEU A 440 37.24 -11.57 15.02
N ALA A 441 37.02 -10.42 14.39
CA ALA A 441 37.10 -9.13 15.06
C ALA A 441 35.90 -8.23 14.71
N ILE A 442 35.44 -7.43 15.67
CA ILE A 442 34.41 -6.41 15.49
C ILE A 442 35.07 -5.03 15.62
N TYR A 443 34.78 -4.15 14.66
CA TYR A 443 35.29 -2.80 14.61
C TYR A 443 34.12 -1.79 14.60
N SER A 444 34.32 -0.63 15.23
CA SER A 444 33.48 0.53 15.05
C SER A 444 33.72 1.17 13.66
N THR A 445 32.84 2.07 13.23
CA THR A 445 32.98 2.88 12.01
C THR A 445 34.26 3.75 12.01
N TYR A 446 34.86 4.00 13.18
CA TYR A 446 36.12 4.71 13.33
C TYR A 446 37.36 3.79 13.29
N GLY A 447 37.17 2.50 13.00
CA GLY A 447 38.26 1.50 12.91
C GLY A 447 38.78 1.03 14.28
N GLN A 448 38.09 1.35 15.39
CA GLN A 448 38.46 0.87 16.71
C GLN A 448 38.03 -0.60 16.87
N CYS A 449 38.97 -1.50 17.19
CA CYS A 449 38.68 -2.89 17.48
C CYS A 449 37.97 -2.99 18.84
N ILE A 450 36.71 -3.47 18.84
CA ILE A 450 35.85 -3.59 20.01
C ILE A 450 35.94 -5.02 20.59
N LEU A 451 35.96 -6.01 19.72
CA LEU A 451 36.04 -7.44 20.08
C LEU A 451 37.03 -8.13 19.17
N ARG A 452 37.83 -9.05 19.70
CA ARG A 452 38.61 -10.02 18.91
C ARG A 452 38.54 -11.38 19.56
N ARG A 453 38.27 -12.41 18.78
CA ARG A 453 38.27 -13.82 19.20
C ARG A 453 39.01 -14.68 18.20
N ASN A 454 39.83 -15.60 18.71
CA ASN A 454 40.52 -16.60 17.90
C ASN A 454 39.79 -17.93 18.05
N TYR A 455 39.43 -18.54 16.95
CA TYR A 455 38.80 -19.84 16.90
C TYR A 455 39.83 -20.86 16.37
N ARG A 456 40.09 -21.93 17.14
CA ARG A 456 41.02 -22.98 16.78
C ARG A 456 40.48 -24.32 17.24
N SER A 457 40.28 -25.22 16.32
CA SER A 457 40.07 -26.69 16.42
C SER A 457 39.09 -27.27 17.46
N GLU A 458 38.33 -26.45 18.23
CA GLU A 458 37.42 -26.95 19.29
C GLU A 458 35.94 -26.88 18.91
N LEU A 459 35.59 -26.33 17.75
CA LEU A 459 34.21 -26.27 17.29
C LEU A 459 33.83 -27.54 16.55
N SER A 460 32.98 -28.35 17.17
CA SER A 460 32.28 -29.43 16.50
C SER A 460 31.34 -28.86 15.43
N GLN A 461 31.63 -29.05 14.16
CA GLN A 461 30.75 -28.91 12.97
C GLN A 461 29.75 -27.73 12.88
N GLU A 462 29.72 -26.80 13.81
CA GLU A 462 28.83 -25.66 13.75
C GLU A 462 29.55 -24.46 13.12
N SER A 463 29.13 -24.11 11.92
CA SER A 463 29.52 -22.87 11.22
C SER A 463 28.87 -21.59 11.81
N ARG A 464 28.12 -21.71 12.90
CA ARG A 464 27.32 -20.63 13.51
C ARG A 464 27.90 -20.18 14.85
N LEU A 465 28.23 -18.90 14.95
CA LEU A 465 28.78 -18.27 16.16
C LEU A 465 27.78 -17.31 16.78
N SER A 466 27.32 -17.61 17.98
CA SER A 466 26.44 -16.69 18.70
C SER A 466 27.26 -15.65 19.47
N LEU A 467 26.96 -14.35 19.28
CA LEU A 467 27.61 -13.23 19.94
C LEU A 467 26.61 -12.43 20.79
N GLU A 468 26.97 -12.18 22.04
CA GLU A 468 26.26 -11.25 22.92
C GLU A 468 26.84 -9.85 22.71
N LEU A 469 25.98 -8.90 22.28
CA LEU A 469 26.37 -7.54 21.90
C LEU A 469 25.63 -6.47 22.71
N ASP A 470 25.08 -6.84 23.87
CA ASP A 470 24.38 -5.96 24.81
C ASP A 470 25.25 -4.84 25.38
N HIS A 471 26.57 -4.99 25.32
CA HIS A 471 27.56 -4.01 25.76
C HIS A 471 27.95 -3.00 24.68
N LEU A 472 27.48 -3.16 23.43
CA LEU A 472 27.73 -2.20 22.36
C LEU A 472 26.73 -1.04 22.42
N GLU A 473 27.22 0.16 22.12
CA GLU A 473 26.38 1.34 21.91
C GLU A 473 25.64 1.21 20.58
N LYS A 474 24.51 1.92 20.42
CA LYS A 474 23.77 2.00 19.16
C LYS A 474 24.66 2.56 18.07
N GLY A 475 24.62 1.94 16.88
CA GLY A 475 25.43 2.37 15.75
C GLY A 475 25.85 1.24 14.82
N SER A 476 26.54 1.60 13.75
CA SER A 476 27.05 0.65 12.76
C SER A 476 28.41 0.10 13.14
N TYR A 477 28.61 -1.18 12.86
CA TYR A 477 29.82 -1.93 13.16
C TYR A 477 30.21 -2.81 11.98
N PHE A 478 31.46 -3.28 11.96
CA PHE A 478 31.99 -4.22 10.97
C PHE A 478 32.49 -5.48 11.68
N VAL A 479 32.08 -6.65 11.19
CA VAL A 479 32.68 -7.93 11.52
C VAL A 479 33.72 -8.24 10.46
N HIS A 480 34.92 -8.54 10.88
CA HIS A 480 36.03 -8.95 10.02
C HIS A 480 36.48 -10.35 10.40
N LEU A 481 36.51 -11.24 9.42
CA LEU A 481 36.98 -12.60 9.56
C LEU A 481 38.29 -12.76 8.78
N HIS A 482 39.34 -13.15 9.48
CA HIS A 482 40.65 -13.45 8.91
C HIS A 482 40.94 -14.98 8.99
N SER A 483 41.22 -15.56 7.84
CA SER A 483 41.56 -17.00 7.76
C SER A 483 43.06 -17.23 7.91
N ASN A 484 43.39 -18.19 8.75
CA ASN A 484 44.77 -18.65 8.87
C ASN A 484 45.19 -19.66 7.75
N ASN A 485 44.22 -20.05 6.88
CA ASN A 485 44.36 -21.04 5.82
C ASN A 485 44.48 -20.48 4.39
N HIS A 486 45.03 -19.26 4.23
CA HIS A 486 45.19 -18.57 2.93
C HIS A 486 43.91 -18.24 2.16
N MET A 487 42.74 -18.28 2.82
CA MET A 487 41.51 -17.78 2.24
C MET A 487 41.47 -16.25 2.31
N PRO A 488 40.77 -15.56 1.39
CA PRO A 488 40.60 -14.11 1.47
C PRO A 488 39.83 -13.72 2.73
N ASP A 489 40.21 -12.60 3.33
CA ASP A 489 39.50 -12.03 4.47
C ASP A 489 38.09 -11.61 4.06
N LEU A 490 37.13 -11.83 4.96
CA LEU A 490 35.72 -11.45 4.77
C LEU A 490 35.34 -10.33 5.75
N THR A 491 34.49 -9.42 5.29
CA THR A 491 33.97 -8.35 6.13
C THR A 491 32.49 -8.15 5.85
N ILE A 492 31.70 -7.99 6.91
CA ILE A 492 30.28 -7.66 6.83
C ILE A 492 29.97 -6.56 7.85
N SER A 493 29.02 -5.67 7.54
CA SER A 493 28.53 -4.65 8.46
C SER A 493 27.25 -5.11 9.16
N PHE A 494 27.00 -4.57 10.37
CA PHE A 494 25.71 -4.72 11.06
C PHE A 494 25.35 -3.46 11.84
N VAL A 495 24.07 -3.32 12.15
CA VAL A 495 23.52 -2.21 12.93
C VAL A 495 23.12 -2.71 14.31
N LYS A 496 23.57 -2.01 15.37
CA LYS A 496 23.17 -2.22 16.77
C LYS A 496 22.08 -1.21 17.14
N LEU A 497 20.90 -1.70 17.52
CA LEU A 497 19.73 -0.91 17.95
C LEU A 497 19.78 -0.54 19.44
#